data_f99f1f36f6d11ca770a57e77a179c3ce
#
_entry.id   f99f1f36f6d11ca770a57e77a179c3ce
#
_cell.length_a   1.000
_cell.length_b   1.000
_cell.length_c   1.000
_cell.angle_alpha   90.00
_cell.angle_beta   90.00
_cell.angle_gamma   90.00
#
_symmetry.space_group_name_H-M   'P 1'
#
loop_
_entity.id
_entity.type
_entity.pdbx_description
1 polymer ?
#
loop_
_entity_poly.entity_id
_entity_poly.type
_entity_poly.pdbx_seq_one_letter_code
_entity_poly.pdbx_strand_id
1 'polypeptide(L)'
;DTTVNGTGLGAYSGTLQNLTPSTTYYVRAYATNSVGTAYGNEVTFTTPLLSIGMSYAGGIIFYLDSTGRHGLVCAPSDQGLFQWGCRGTNIIGTMYGNGTGQANTNLILSGCTVRPIAASVCDNLILNGYSDWYLPSRDELPLMYSNLIVQNIGGFSNYFYLLSSQGPSHHDAWAINFGNGVLFNNFHKNDTFLVRAVRAF
;
A
#
# COMPACT_ATOMS: atom_id res chain seq x y z
N ASP A 1 -11.03 -24.24 -7.19
CA ASP A 1 -10.95 -24.11 -5.72
C ASP A 1 -12.29 -24.45 -5.09
N THR A 2 -12.28 -24.99 -3.88
CA THR A 2 -13.48 -25.33 -3.11
C THR A 2 -13.40 -24.73 -1.71
N THR A 3 -14.54 -24.24 -1.21
CA THR A 3 -14.68 -23.80 0.17
C THR A 3 -15.74 -24.65 0.88
N VAL A 4 -15.51 -25.00 2.15
CA VAL A 4 -16.49 -25.72 2.97
C VAL A 4 -17.12 -24.72 3.93
N ASN A 5 -18.45 -24.56 3.84
CA ASN A 5 -19.18 -23.50 4.55
C ASN A 5 -20.16 -24.04 5.63
N GLY A 6 -20.16 -25.35 5.93
CA GLY A 6 -20.97 -25.95 6.97
C GLY A 6 -21.32 -27.41 6.71
N THR A 7 -22.07 -28.02 7.65
CA THR A 7 -22.54 -29.42 7.59
C THR A 7 -23.99 -29.52 8.06
N GLY A 8 -24.72 -30.51 7.60
CA GLY A 8 -26.14 -30.76 7.95
C GLY A 8 -27.12 -30.06 7.00
N LEU A 9 -28.36 -29.84 7.49
CA LEU A 9 -29.41 -29.16 6.75
C LEU A 9 -29.43 -27.66 7.09
N GLY A 10 -29.66 -26.81 6.09
CA GLY A 10 -29.82 -25.37 6.29
C GLY A 10 -29.27 -24.53 5.14
N ALA A 11 -29.34 -23.21 5.31
CA ALA A 11 -28.72 -22.26 4.40
C ALA A 11 -27.30 -21.94 4.86
N TYR A 12 -26.34 -21.97 3.95
CA TYR A 12 -24.94 -21.65 4.21
C TYR A 12 -24.49 -20.48 3.35
N SER A 13 -23.60 -19.65 3.87
CA SER A 13 -22.96 -18.57 3.13
C SER A 13 -21.44 -18.72 3.22
N GLY A 14 -20.74 -18.34 2.16
CA GLY A 14 -19.29 -18.30 2.10
C GLY A 14 -18.82 -17.09 1.33
N THR A 15 -17.60 -16.63 1.66
CA THR A 15 -16.96 -15.52 0.96
C THR A 15 -15.86 -16.05 0.05
N LEU A 16 -15.89 -15.69 -1.22
CA LEU A 16 -14.81 -15.93 -2.15
C LEU A 16 -13.76 -14.83 -1.96
N GLN A 17 -12.51 -15.21 -1.72
CA GLN A 17 -11.39 -14.29 -1.46
C GLN A 17 -10.33 -14.45 -2.54
N ASN A 18 -9.44 -13.44 -2.63
CA ASN A 18 -8.28 -13.44 -3.54
C ASN A 18 -8.67 -13.62 -5.02
N LEU A 19 -9.81 -13.08 -5.41
CA LEU A 19 -10.24 -13.12 -6.80
C LEU A 19 -9.42 -12.13 -7.63
N THR A 20 -9.01 -12.56 -8.82
CA THR A 20 -8.31 -11.71 -9.79
C THR A 20 -9.27 -10.64 -10.33
N PRO A 21 -8.89 -9.36 -10.38
CA PRO A 21 -9.69 -8.31 -10.99
C PRO A 21 -9.97 -8.57 -12.48
N SER A 22 -11.08 -8.01 -12.98
CA SER A 22 -11.51 -8.12 -14.40
C SER A 22 -11.55 -9.56 -14.92
N THR A 23 -11.97 -10.51 -14.06
CA THR A 23 -11.97 -11.94 -14.37
C THR A 23 -13.38 -12.51 -14.17
N THR A 24 -13.83 -13.29 -15.13
CA THR A 24 -15.10 -14.01 -15.04
C THR A 24 -14.91 -15.31 -14.28
N TYR A 25 -15.73 -15.52 -13.26
CA TYR A 25 -15.77 -16.72 -12.44
C TYR A 25 -17.08 -17.46 -12.60
N TYR A 26 -16.98 -18.78 -12.56
CA TYR A 26 -18.08 -19.73 -12.61
C TYR A 26 -18.17 -20.43 -11.25
N VAL A 27 -19.29 -20.32 -10.56
CA VAL A 27 -19.47 -20.82 -9.19
C VAL A 27 -20.65 -21.77 -9.12
N ARG A 28 -20.48 -22.89 -8.41
CA ARG A 28 -21.56 -23.83 -8.10
C ARG A 28 -21.55 -24.12 -6.60
N ALA A 29 -22.74 -24.18 -6.00
CA ALA A 29 -22.90 -24.81 -4.71
C ALA A 29 -22.75 -26.32 -4.86
N TYR A 30 -22.23 -27.00 -3.83
CA TYR A 30 -22.22 -28.46 -3.79
C TYR A 30 -22.58 -28.98 -2.40
N ALA A 31 -23.12 -30.19 -2.35
CA ALA A 31 -23.35 -30.92 -1.11
C ALA A 31 -22.92 -32.38 -1.27
N THR A 32 -22.25 -32.90 -0.25
CA THR A 32 -21.74 -34.29 -0.24
C THR A 32 -22.39 -35.06 0.92
N ASN A 33 -22.82 -36.26 0.66
CA ASN A 33 -23.27 -37.24 1.65
C ASN A 33 -22.63 -38.62 1.41
N SER A 34 -23.08 -39.65 2.12
CA SER A 34 -22.55 -41.02 1.98
C SER A 34 -22.80 -41.66 0.62
N VAL A 35 -23.71 -41.13 -0.19
CA VAL A 35 -24.04 -41.63 -1.55
C VAL A 35 -23.18 -40.94 -2.62
N GLY A 36 -22.78 -39.65 -2.41
CA GLY A 36 -21.99 -38.89 -3.37
C GLY A 36 -22.12 -37.38 -3.23
N THR A 37 -21.62 -36.68 -4.24
CA THR A 37 -21.67 -35.21 -4.31
C THR A 37 -22.67 -34.79 -5.40
N ALA A 38 -23.55 -33.86 -5.03
CA ALA A 38 -24.46 -33.18 -5.95
C ALA A 38 -24.09 -31.71 -6.09
N TYR A 39 -24.25 -31.15 -7.29
CA TYR A 39 -23.96 -29.76 -7.61
C TYR A 39 -25.23 -28.98 -7.95
N GLY A 40 -25.32 -27.75 -7.48
CA GLY A 40 -26.36 -26.81 -7.89
C GLY A 40 -26.08 -26.20 -9.27
N ASN A 41 -26.97 -25.29 -9.67
CA ASN A 41 -26.80 -24.53 -10.90
C ASN A 41 -25.55 -23.65 -10.86
N GLU A 42 -24.91 -23.47 -12.03
CA GLU A 42 -23.79 -22.57 -12.20
C GLU A 42 -24.26 -21.12 -12.19
N VAL A 43 -23.55 -20.29 -11.44
CA VAL A 43 -23.70 -18.83 -11.42
C VAL A 43 -22.41 -18.21 -11.91
N THR A 44 -22.53 -17.27 -12.83
CA THR A 44 -21.39 -16.54 -13.40
C THR A 44 -21.40 -15.11 -12.93
N PHE A 45 -20.20 -14.58 -12.55
CA PHE A 45 -20.00 -13.18 -12.30
C PHE A 45 -18.60 -12.74 -12.75
N THR A 46 -18.44 -11.45 -12.99
CA THR A 46 -17.13 -10.86 -13.34
C THR A 46 -16.70 -9.89 -12.24
N THR A 47 -15.46 -10.04 -11.77
CA THR A 47 -14.89 -9.09 -10.82
C THR A 47 -14.66 -7.74 -11.49
N PRO A 48 -14.84 -6.61 -10.75
CA PRO A 48 -14.66 -5.27 -11.33
C PRO A 48 -13.20 -5.03 -11.76
N LEU A 49 -13.03 -4.11 -12.72
CA LEU A 49 -11.73 -3.56 -13.06
C LEU A 49 -11.25 -2.67 -11.91
N LEU A 50 -9.95 -2.71 -11.61
CA LEU A 50 -9.35 -1.80 -10.64
C LEU A 50 -9.29 -0.37 -11.20
N SER A 51 -9.46 0.61 -10.33
CA SER A 51 -9.30 2.02 -10.66
C SER A 51 -8.69 2.81 -9.50
N ILE A 52 -8.08 3.93 -9.83
CA ILE A 52 -7.53 4.87 -8.84
C ILE A 52 -8.65 5.29 -7.86
N GLY A 53 -8.31 5.37 -6.58
CA GLY A 53 -9.23 5.72 -5.49
C GLY A 53 -10.03 4.55 -4.91
N MET A 54 -10.05 3.37 -5.55
CA MET A 54 -10.70 2.19 -4.99
C MET A 54 -9.94 1.65 -3.77
N SER A 55 -10.69 1.12 -2.80
CA SER A 55 -10.11 0.31 -1.72
C SER A 55 -9.79 -1.08 -2.25
N TYR A 56 -8.53 -1.47 -2.20
CA TYR A 56 -8.03 -2.76 -2.65
C TYR A 56 -6.74 -3.13 -1.91
N ALA A 57 -6.46 -4.43 -1.77
CA ALA A 57 -5.21 -4.94 -1.21
C ALA A 57 -4.79 -4.22 0.10
N GLY A 58 -5.76 -3.92 0.98
CA GLY A 58 -5.54 -3.32 2.29
C GLY A 58 -5.44 -1.80 2.33
N GLY A 59 -5.44 -1.11 1.18
CA GLY A 59 -5.30 0.35 1.09
C GLY A 59 -6.15 0.99 0.01
N ILE A 60 -5.80 2.22 -0.38
CA ILE A 60 -6.44 2.98 -1.45
C ILE A 60 -5.49 3.00 -2.65
N ILE A 61 -5.95 2.55 -3.83
CA ILE A 61 -5.16 2.53 -5.06
C ILE A 61 -4.81 3.97 -5.47
N PHE A 62 -3.52 4.26 -5.60
CA PHE A 62 -3.04 5.54 -6.12
C PHE A 62 -2.21 5.42 -7.40
N TYR A 63 -1.79 4.20 -7.77
CA TYR A 63 -1.09 3.92 -9.02
C TYR A 63 -1.52 2.56 -9.55
N LEU A 64 -1.69 2.47 -10.87
CA LEU A 64 -1.87 1.22 -11.62
C LEU A 64 -0.86 1.20 -12.77
N ASP A 65 -0.31 0.03 -13.03
CA ASP A 65 0.50 -0.21 -14.23
C ASP A 65 -0.37 -0.25 -15.52
N SER A 66 0.27 -0.38 -16.66
CA SER A 66 -0.42 -0.42 -17.96
C SER A 66 -1.35 -1.64 -18.13
N THR A 67 -1.19 -2.68 -17.31
CA THR A 67 -2.07 -3.87 -17.33
C THR A 67 -3.33 -3.66 -16.48
N GLY A 68 -3.33 -2.70 -15.57
CA GLY A 68 -4.40 -2.45 -14.61
C GLY A 68 -4.54 -3.57 -13.55
N ARG A 69 -3.54 -4.43 -13.40
CA ARG A 69 -3.57 -5.57 -12.47
C ARG A 69 -2.59 -5.45 -11.32
N HIS A 70 -1.53 -4.66 -11.50
CA HIS A 70 -0.54 -4.35 -10.49
C HIS A 70 -0.49 -2.88 -10.24
N GLY A 71 -0.10 -2.49 -9.04
CA GLY A 71 -0.08 -1.09 -8.69
C GLY A 71 0.41 -0.86 -7.26
N LEU A 72 0.13 0.34 -6.78
CA LEU A 72 0.45 0.78 -5.43
C LEU A 72 -0.81 1.24 -4.71
N VAL A 73 -0.93 0.83 -3.45
CA VAL A 73 -1.93 1.34 -2.53
C VAL A 73 -1.27 2.10 -1.38
N CYS A 74 -1.93 3.13 -0.88
CA CYS A 74 -1.55 3.82 0.35
C CYS A 74 -2.44 3.38 1.52
N ALA A 75 -1.92 3.44 2.73
CA ALA A 75 -2.70 3.27 3.94
C ALA A 75 -3.84 4.31 3.99
N PRO A 76 -5.03 3.97 4.51
CA PRO A 76 -6.18 4.88 4.56
C PRO A 76 -5.96 6.11 5.45
N SER A 77 -5.02 6.05 6.38
CA SER A 77 -4.68 7.12 7.33
C SER A 77 -3.18 7.30 7.48
N ASP A 78 -2.76 8.48 7.96
CA ASP A 78 -1.37 8.77 8.28
C ASP A 78 -0.89 7.93 9.47
N GLN A 79 0.37 7.54 9.46
CA GLN A 79 1.02 6.82 10.55
C GLN A 79 1.51 7.77 11.65
N GLY A 80 1.42 9.09 11.47
CA GLY A 80 1.81 10.13 12.40
C GLY A 80 3.01 10.95 11.93
N LEU A 81 3.58 11.74 12.87
CA LEU A 81 4.74 12.60 12.65
C LEU A 81 6.02 11.88 13.08
N PHE A 82 6.94 11.68 12.16
CA PHE A 82 8.22 11.03 12.43
C PHE A 82 9.37 11.73 11.71
N GLN A 83 10.58 11.54 12.23
CA GLN A 83 11.81 11.94 11.56
C GLN A 83 12.21 10.88 10.50
N TRP A 84 13.01 11.30 9.51
CA TRP A 84 13.64 10.37 8.58
C TRP A 84 14.69 9.50 9.28
N GLY A 85 15.46 10.11 10.22
CA GLY A 85 16.42 9.50 11.12
C GLY A 85 17.86 9.60 10.66
N CYS A 86 18.79 9.39 11.62
CA CYS A 86 20.24 9.32 11.41
C CYS A 86 20.83 10.50 10.60
N ARG A 87 20.52 11.74 11.00
CA ARG A 87 21.14 12.93 10.42
C ARG A 87 22.67 12.85 10.54
N GLY A 88 23.37 13.13 9.44
CA GLY A 88 24.83 13.01 9.37
C GLY A 88 25.33 11.63 8.92
N THR A 89 24.45 10.62 8.81
CA THR A 89 24.79 9.32 8.27
C THR A 89 24.36 9.24 6.80
N ASN A 90 25.28 8.83 5.92
CA ASN A 90 24.95 8.60 4.51
C ASN A 90 24.36 7.21 4.32
N ILE A 91 23.09 7.15 3.93
CA ILE A 91 22.41 5.90 3.55
C ILE A 91 22.57 5.71 2.05
N ILE A 92 23.64 5.01 1.68
CA ILE A 92 24.02 4.82 0.27
C ILE A 92 23.02 3.91 -0.43
N GLY A 93 22.68 4.24 -1.68
CA GLY A 93 21.88 3.38 -2.56
C GLY A 93 20.39 3.68 -2.56
N THR A 94 19.90 4.66 -1.79
CA THR A 94 18.49 5.06 -1.93
C THR A 94 18.23 5.64 -3.32
N MET A 95 17.14 5.19 -3.93
CA MET A 95 16.75 5.54 -5.31
C MET A 95 15.49 6.42 -5.32
N TYR A 96 15.21 7.02 -6.47
CA TYR A 96 14.08 7.94 -6.64
C TYR A 96 12.86 7.28 -7.30
N GLY A 97 13.09 6.33 -8.21
CA GLY A 97 12.09 5.79 -9.14
C GLY A 97 10.88 5.13 -8.48
N ASN A 98 9.80 5.06 -9.24
CA ASN A 98 8.61 4.29 -8.88
C ASN A 98 8.99 2.81 -8.68
N GLY A 99 8.50 2.18 -7.61
CA GLY A 99 8.84 0.80 -7.21
C GLY A 99 10.10 0.69 -6.35
N THR A 100 10.77 1.80 -5.97
CA THR A 100 12.01 1.73 -5.19
C THR A 100 11.82 1.97 -3.69
N GLY A 101 10.61 2.35 -3.24
CA GLY A 101 10.35 2.70 -1.85
C GLY A 101 10.63 1.57 -0.86
N GLN A 102 10.28 0.31 -1.20
CA GLN A 102 10.58 -0.86 -0.35
C GLN A 102 12.09 -1.06 -0.17
N ALA A 103 12.85 -1.01 -1.28
CA ALA A 103 14.31 -1.16 -1.22
C ALA A 103 14.96 -0.03 -0.41
N ASN A 104 14.50 1.22 -0.60
CA ASN A 104 14.96 2.36 0.19
C ASN A 104 14.64 2.16 1.69
N THR A 105 13.44 1.71 2.03
CA THR A 105 13.04 1.42 3.41
C THR A 105 13.99 0.44 4.06
N ASN A 106 14.32 -0.67 3.39
CA ASN A 106 15.26 -1.67 3.87
C ASN A 106 16.68 -1.09 4.07
N LEU A 107 17.16 -0.25 3.15
CA LEU A 107 18.45 0.44 3.27
C LEU A 107 18.48 1.38 4.47
N ILE A 108 17.40 2.16 4.70
CA ILE A 108 17.30 3.04 5.86
C ILE A 108 17.33 2.23 7.14
N LEU A 109 16.56 1.15 7.23
CA LEU A 109 16.47 0.30 8.42
C LEU A 109 17.80 -0.38 8.76
N SER A 110 18.59 -0.77 7.76
CA SER A 110 19.91 -1.38 7.96
C SER A 110 20.99 -0.36 8.29
N GLY A 111 20.92 0.84 7.71
CA GLY A 111 21.94 1.88 7.87
C GLY A 111 21.69 2.87 9.01
N CYS A 112 20.49 2.88 9.60
CA CYS A 112 20.08 3.77 10.68
C CYS A 112 19.57 2.98 11.89
N THR A 113 20.14 3.21 13.07
CA THR A 113 19.75 2.53 14.32
C THR A 113 18.73 3.32 15.16
N VAL A 114 18.49 4.58 14.82
CA VAL A 114 17.49 5.42 15.51
C VAL A 114 16.07 4.86 15.31
N ARG A 115 15.30 4.81 16.40
CA ARG A 115 13.90 4.33 16.39
C ARG A 115 13.05 5.13 17.40
N PRO A 116 11.75 5.41 17.11
CA PRO A 116 11.07 5.17 15.84
C PRO A 116 11.45 6.22 14.77
N ILE A 117 11.46 5.81 13.49
CA ILE A 117 11.67 6.68 12.33
C ILE A 117 10.62 6.36 11.25
N ALA A 118 10.46 7.22 10.25
CA ALA A 118 9.48 7.07 9.19
C ALA A 118 9.50 5.68 8.52
N ALA A 119 10.71 5.19 8.17
CA ALA A 119 10.88 3.86 7.58
C ALA A 119 10.41 2.74 8.52
N SER A 120 10.74 2.83 9.83
CA SER A 120 10.40 1.76 10.77
C SER A 120 8.91 1.70 11.11
N VAL A 121 8.20 2.82 11.10
CA VAL A 121 6.75 2.79 11.36
C VAL A 121 5.96 2.25 10.17
N CYS A 122 6.48 2.43 8.95
CA CYS A 122 5.91 1.79 7.77
C CYS A 122 6.18 0.27 7.79
N ASP A 123 7.43 -0.15 7.98
CA ASP A 123 7.86 -1.56 7.97
C ASP A 123 7.18 -2.39 9.08
N ASN A 124 6.93 -1.80 10.25
CA ASN A 124 6.23 -2.47 11.35
C ASN A 124 4.71 -2.40 11.25
N LEU A 125 4.16 -1.75 10.22
CA LEU A 125 2.71 -1.60 10.08
C LEU A 125 2.06 -2.93 9.70
N ILE A 126 1.11 -3.38 10.52
CA ILE A 126 0.19 -4.47 10.19
C ILE A 126 -1.19 -3.86 10.01
N LEU A 127 -1.68 -3.84 8.79
CA LEU A 127 -2.93 -3.21 8.45
C LEU A 127 -3.72 -4.04 7.44
N ASN A 128 -5.00 -4.31 7.75
CA ASN A 128 -5.92 -5.06 6.89
C ASN A 128 -5.38 -6.43 6.41
N GLY A 129 -4.59 -7.11 7.29
CA GLY A 129 -4.01 -8.42 6.99
C GLY A 129 -2.69 -8.40 6.21
N TYR A 130 -2.14 -7.22 5.95
CA TYR A 130 -0.86 -7.04 5.24
C TYR A 130 0.21 -6.47 6.17
N SER A 131 1.47 -6.90 5.99
CA SER A 131 2.64 -6.49 6.76
C SER A 131 3.84 -6.08 5.89
N ASP A 132 3.60 -5.81 4.61
CA ASP A 132 4.59 -5.45 3.59
C ASP A 132 4.52 -3.96 3.22
N TRP A 133 4.19 -3.12 4.20
CA TRP A 133 4.13 -1.68 4.06
C TRP A 133 5.53 -1.04 4.13
N TYR A 134 5.74 0.02 3.35
CA TYR A 134 7.02 0.72 3.29
C TYR A 134 6.85 2.24 3.11
N LEU A 135 7.93 2.99 3.32
CA LEU A 135 7.98 4.43 3.10
C LEU A 135 8.15 4.71 1.60
N PRO A 136 7.23 5.47 0.96
CA PRO A 136 7.27 5.69 -0.48
C PRO A 136 8.52 6.45 -0.95
N SER A 137 8.98 6.17 -2.18
CA SER A 137 10.09 6.86 -2.82
C SER A 137 9.71 8.27 -3.30
N ARG A 138 10.72 9.01 -3.80
CA ARG A 138 10.55 10.38 -4.34
C ARG A 138 9.55 10.42 -5.51
N ASP A 139 9.49 9.39 -6.33
CA ASP A 139 8.60 9.39 -7.49
C ASP A 139 7.26 8.70 -7.22
N GLU A 140 7.14 7.89 -6.14
CA GLU A 140 5.88 7.26 -5.73
C GLU A 140 4.93 8.25 -5.04
N LEU A 141 5.42 9.07 -4.11
CA LEU A 141 4.55 9.94 -3.32
C LEU A 141 3.90 11.08 -4.13
N PRO A 142 4.55 11.70 -5.15
CA PRO A 142 3.87 12.63 -6.06
C PRO A 142 2.74 12.01 -6.87
N LEU A 143 2.79 10.70 -7.20
CA LEU A 143 1.66 9.99 -7.82
C LEU A 143 0.44 9.96 -6.90
N MET A 144 0.67 9.82 -5.59
CA MET A 144 -0.41 9.89 -4.59
C MET A 144 -1.03 11.29 -4.55
N TYR A 145 -0.21 12.35 -4.60
CA TYR A 145 -0.69 13.72 -4.68
C TYR A 145 -1.56 13.94 -5.92
N SER A 146 -1.04 13.64 -7.11
CA SER A 146 -1.74 13.88 -8.38
C SER A 146 -3.01 13.05 -8.55
N ASN A 147 -3.03 11.83 -8.03
CA ASN A 147 -4.08 10.87 -8.29
C ASN A 147 -5.14 10.79 -7.18
N LEU A 148 -4.81 11.16 -5.95
CA LEU A 148 -5.77 11.11 -4.83
C LEU A 148 -6.10 12.50 -4.26
N ILE A 149 -5.09 13.32 -3.96
CA ILE A 149 -5.31 14.58 -3.25
C ILE A 149 -6.08 15.56 -4.12
N VAL A 150 -5.73 15.69 -5.39
CA VAL A 150 -6.44 16.55 -6.35
C VAL A 150 -7.91 16.14 -6.49
N GLN A 151 -8.25 14.88 -6.20
CA GLN A 151 -9.63 14.37 -6.21
C GLN A 151 -10.26 14.34 -4.80
N ASN A 152 -9.59 14.88 -3.78
CA ASN A 152 -10.05 14.88 -2.39
C ASN A 152 -10.31 13.46 -1.83
N ILE A 153 -9.49 12.48 -2.22
CA ILE A 153 -9.56 11.08 -1.77
C ILE A 153 -8.40 10.81 -0.80
N GLY A 154 -8.63 10.02 0.25
CA GLY A 154 -7.60 9.47 1.14
C GLY A 154 -7.34 10.26 2.41
N GLY A 155 -8.06 11.37 2.67
CA GLY A 155 -8.01 12.10 3.95
C GLY A 155 -6.62 12.63 4.31
N PHE A 156 -5.93 13.22 3.35
CA PHE A 156 -4.59 13.78 3.56
C PHE A 156 -4.63 15.19 4.16
N SER A 157 -3.61 15.51 4.94
CA SER A 157 -3.40 16.85 5.49
C SER A 157 -2.62 17.74 4.51
N ASN A 158 -2.93 19.04 4.47
CA ASN A 158 -2.14 20.05 3.75
C ASN A 158 -0.83 20.31 4.49
N TYR A 159 0.04 19.30 4.54
CA TYR A 159 1.29 19.34 5.28
C TYR A 159 2.41 18.63 4.51
N PHE A 160 3.61 18.56 5.07
CA PHE A 160 4.73 17.86 4.48
C PHE A 160 4.69 16.36 4.81
N TYR A 161 4.99 15.54 3.80
CA TYR A 161 5.10 14.09 3.91
C TYR A 161 6.49 13.62 3.54
N LEU A 162 7.07 12.72 4.35
CA LEU A 162 8.40 12.17 4.14
C LEU A 162 8.44 11.12 3.04
N LEU A 163 9.57 11.11 2.34
CA LEU A 163 9.92 10.16 1.29
C LEU A 163 11.10 9.28 1.74
N SER A 164 11.21 8.06 1.22
CA SER A 164 12.32 7.16 1.55
C SER A 164 13.65 7.53 0.88
N SER A 165 13.61 8.37 -0.15
CA SER A 165 14.83 8.81 -0.83
C SER A 165 15.61 9.81 0.02
N GLN A 166 16.92 9.57 0.19
CA GLN A 166 17.81 10.51 0.85
C GLN A 166 17.95 11.78 0.02
N GLY A 167 18.07 12.95 0.66
CA GLY A 167 18.35 14.20 0.01
C GLY A 167 19.78 14.26 -0.57
N PRO A 168 20.16 15.38 -1.23
CA PRO A 168 21.47 15.53 -1.84
C PRO A 168 22.63 15.47 -0.83
N SER A 169 22.37 15.84 0.41
CA SER A 169 23.30 15.77 1.52
C SER A 169 22.93 14.61 2.47
N HIS A 170 23.94 14.03 3.14
CA HIS A 170 23.72 13.05 4.21
C HIS A 170 23.01 13.61 5.45
N HIS A 171 22.79 14.92 5.50
CA HIS A 171 22.00 15.59 6.53
C HIS A 171 20.52 15.72 6.17
N ASP A 172 20.15 15.57 4.87
CA ASP A 172 18.87 15.99 4.33
C ASP A 172 18.04 14.82 3.83
N ALA A 173 16.72 15.01 3.85
CA ALA A 173 15.71 14.11 3.34
C ALA A 173 14.80 14.83 2.35
N TRP A 174 14.18 14.06 1.45
CA TRP A 174 13.10 14.55 0.61
C TRP A 174 11.78 14.57 1.38
N ALA A 175 10.99 15.61 1.11
CA ALA A 175 9.60 15.70 1.50
C ALA A 175 8.78 16.35 0.39
N ILE A 176 7.48 16.09 0.36
CA ILE A 176 6.52 16.76 -0.52
C ILE A 176 5.52 17.54 0.31
N ASN A 177 5.18 18.74 -0.10
CA ASN A 177 4.10 19.53 0.48
C ASN A 177 2.77 19.16 -0.21
N PHE A 178 1.87 18.52 0.52
CA PHE A 178 0.55 18.12 0.00
C PHE A 178 -0.46 19.28 -0.11
N GLY A 179 -0.10 20.48 0.30
CA GLY A 179 -0.89 21.68 -0.01
C GLY A 179 -0.71 22.20 -1.44
N ASN A 180 0.42 21.87 -2.10
CA ASN A 180 0.73 22.38 -3.44
C ASN A 180 1.49 21.41 -4.36
N GLY A 181 1.83 20.21 -3.89
CA GLY A 181 2.53 19.18 -4.66
C GLY A 181 4.04 19.43 -4.87
N VAL A 182 4.62 20.44 -4.24
CA VAL A 182 6.03 20.80 -4.42
C VAL A 182 6.93 19.87 -3.61
N LEU A 183 7.98 19.35 -4.27
CA LEU A 183 9.03 18.55 -3.66
C LEU A 183 10.13 19.44 -3.08
N PHE A 184 10.61 19.08 -1.89
CA PHE A 184 11.73 19.71 -1.19
C PHE A 184 12.79 18.66 -0.86
N ASN A 185 14.05 19.02 -0.99
CA ASN A 185 15.19 18.11 -0.79
C ASN A 185 16.20 18.58 0.27
N ASN A 186 15.84 19.59 1.05
CA ASN A 186 16.71 20.29 1.99
C ASN A 186 16.19 20.32 3.43
N PHE A 187 15.21 19.47 3.75
CA PHE A 187 14.79 19.27 5.13
C PHE A 187 15.77 18.36 5.87
N HIS A 188 16.08 18.69 7.10
CA HIS A 188 16.98 17.87 7.88
C HIS A 188 16.34 16.54 8.25
N LYS A 189 17.14 15.46 8.25
CA LYS A 189 16.68 14.10 8.59
C LYS A 189 16.09 13.96 9.99
N ASN A 190 16.35 14.91 10.90
CA ASN A 190 15.77 14.96 12.25
C ASN A 190 14.53 15.86 12.36
N ASP A 191 14.13 16.57 11.29
CA ASP A 191 12.84 17.24 11.24
C ASP A 191 11.71 16.19 11.17
N THR A 192 10.55 16.51 11.73
CA THR A 192 9.40 15.60 11.78
C THR A 192 8.32 16.03 10.82
N PHE A 193 7.88 15.08 10.00
CA PHE A 193 6.81 15.28 9.04
C PHE A 193 5.85 14.08 9.04
N LEU A 194 4.72 14.23 8.39
CA LEU A 194 3.74 13.16 8.25
C LEU A 194 4.32 11.99 7.44
N VAL A 195 3.84 10.81 7.76
CA VAL A 195 4.19 9.57 7.10
C VAL A 195 2.91 8.89 6.62
N ARG A 196 2.87 8.51 5.35
CA ARG A 196 1.84 7.66 4.77
C ARG A 196 2.50 6.41 4.20
N ALA A 197 2.23 5.26 4.79
CA ALA A 197 2.76 3.99 4.31
C ALA A 197 2.11 3.58 2.98
N VAL A 198 2.88 2.90 2.14
CA VAL A 198 2.42 2.34 0.86
C VAL A 198 2.83 0.88 0.75
N ARG A 199 2.17 0.13 -0.14
CA ARG A 199 2.56 -1.22 -0.52
C ARG A 199 2.25 -1.50 -1.99
N ALA A 200 2.96 -2.45 -2.58
CA ALA A 200 2.67 -2.95 -3.92
C ALA A 200 1.66 -4.12 -3.89
N PHE A 201 0.96 -4.34 -4.99
CA PHE A 201 0.07 -5.48 -5.19
C PHE A 201 0.13 -6.01 -6.61
#